data_9e2130b3595e81cc1f813f380db07a7a
#
_entry.id   9e2130b3595e81cc1f813f380db07a7a
#
_cell.length_a   1.000
_cell.length_b   1.000
_cell.length_c   1.000
_cell.angle_alpha   90.00
_cell.angle_beta   90.00
_cell.angle_gamma   90.00
#
_symmetry.space_group_name_H-M   'P 1'
#
loop_
_entity.id
_entity.type
_entity.pdbx_description
1 polymer ?
#
loop_
_entity_poly.entity_id
_entity_poly.type
_entity_poly.pdbx_seq_one_letter_code
_entity_poly.pdbx_strand_id
1 'polypeptide(L)'
;MRCTKKLFQILLALTGAMQLVACSKTVQWEEEVLLNTGETIWVSKELRYTIKGQPGNPADLAYLPDHAEIISFKYGGKSYTYNGDASLLVLAISPLKLPVLLAAAEDGGWYRRHTYKCVNPYYVQFVPDASGKQWSWPDRIELWTYNLTTNLLVHRDHPSDVKKRYTMADKAMQGFWRDPRTMYFQKIDPLFISDTCKGMK
;
A
#
# COMPACT_ATOMS: atom_id res chain seq x y z
N MET A 1 -57.02 -13.03 2.53
CA MET A 1 -56.15 -12.37 1.51
C MET A 1 -55.16 -11.32 2.03
N ARG A 2 -54.98 -11.10 3.34
CA ARG A 2 -54.00 -10.08 3.88
C ARG A 2 -52.64 -10.68 4.30
N CYS A 3 -52.53 -11.98 4.45
CA CYS A 3 -51.29 -12.63 4.92
C CYS A 3 -50.28 -12.86 3.81
N THR A 4 -50.69 -13.05 2.56
CA THR A 4 -49.81 -13.32 1.43
C THR A 4 -49.01 -12.08 0.97
N LYS A 5 -49.55 -10.86 1.13
CA LYS A 5 -48.83 -9.62 0.77
C LYS A 5 -47.66 -9.30 1.71
N LYS A 6 -47.79 -9.64 3.00
CA LYS A 6 -46.70 -9.40 3.97
C LYS A 6 -45.54 -10.39 3.78
N LEU A 7 -45.85 -11.65 3.42
CA LEU A 7 -44.79 -12.64 3.14
C LEU A 7 -43.97 -12.24 1.90
N PHE A 8 -44.63 -11.73 0.87
CA PHE A 8 -43.96 -11.30 -0.36
C PHE A 8 -43.07 -10.06 -0.15
N GLN A 9 -43.49 -9.13 0.71
CA GLN A 9 -42.66 -7.96 1.05
C GLN A 9 -41.44 -8.32 1.91
N ILE A 10 -41.55 -9.30 2.80
CA ILE A 10 -40.44 -9.79 3.61
C ILE A 10 -39.44 -10.56 2.73
N LEU A 11 -39.92 -11.35 1.75
CA LEU A 11 -39.08 -12.06 0.80
C LEU A 11 -38.30 -11.08 -0.11
N LEU A 12 -38.92 -9.99 -0.57
CA LEU A 12 -38.28 -8.95 -1.38
C LEU A 12 -37.23 -8.16 -0.59
N ALA A 13 -37.47 -7.91 0.70
CA ALA A 13 -36.52 -7.24 1.57
C ALA A 13 -35.29 -8.11 1.89
N LEU A 14 -35.49 -9.44 2.03
CA LEU A 14 -34.38 -10.37 2.23
C LEU A 14 -33.53 -10.59 0.98
N THR A 15 -34.12 -10.56 -0.22
CA THR A 15 -33.36 -10.64 -1.48
C THR A 15 -32.60 -9.34 -1.77
N GLY A 16 -33.13 -8.18 -1.37
CA GLY A 16 -32.43 -6.89 -1.49
C GLY A 16 -31.22 -6.76 -0.56
N ALA A 17 -31.27 -7.37 0.63
CA ALA A 17 -30.17 -7.34 1.59
C ALA A 17 -28.99 -8.25 1.20
N MET A 18 -29.19 -9.27 0.36
CA MET A 18 -28.14 -10.15 -0.12
C MET A 18 -27.27 -9.56 -1.26
N GLN A 19 -27.66 -8.43 -1.86
CA GLN A 19 -26.93 -7.85 -3.00
C GLN A 19 -25.82 -6.89 -2.61
N LEU A 20 -25.57 -6.64 -1.31
CA LEU A 20 -24.50 -5.76 -0.83
C LEU A 20 -23.32 -6.52 -0.22
N VAL A 21 -23.11 -7.78 -0.55
CA VAL A 21 -21.82 -8.40 -0.29
C VAL A 21 -20.85 -7.77 -1.28
N ALA A 22 -20.23 -6.69 -0.85
CA ALA A 22 -19.16 -6.05 -1.61
C ALA A 22 -18.17 -7.14 -2.01
N CYS A 23 -18.01 -7.38 -3.31
CA CYS A 23 -17.05 -8.33 -3.85
C CYS A 23 -15.63 -7.80 -3.56
N SER A 24 -15.24 -7.85 -2.31
CA SER A 24 -13.90 -7.48 -1.87
C SER A 24 -13.17 -8.69 -1.31
N LYS A 25 -11.87 -8.75 -1.52
CA LYS A 25 -11.00 -9.81 -1.01
C LYS A 25 -9.83 -9.16 -0.30
N THR A 26 -9.59 -9.55 0.94
CA THR A 26 -8.41 -9.15 1.69
C THR A 26 -7.36 -10.25 1.57
N VAL A 27 -6.13 -9.85 1.27
CA VAL A 27 -4.98 -10.74 1.16
C VAL A 27 -3.95 -10.31 2.18
N GLN A 28 -3.37 -11.28 2.87
CA GLN A 28 -2.31 -11.08 3.86
C GLN A 28 -1.09 -11.91 3.50
N TRP A 29 0.09 -11.33 3.71
CA TRP A 29 1.36 -12.03 3.55
C TRP A 29 2.40 -11.51 4.54
N GLU A 30 3.45 -12.28 4.69
CA GLU A 30 4.65 -11.87 5.41
C GLU A 30 5.81 -11.74 4.41
N GLU A 31 6.67 -10.77 4.63
CA GLU A 31 7.88 -10.61 3.83
C GLU A 31 9.10 -10.29 4.68
N GLU A 32 10.25 -10.84 4.27
CA GLU A 32 11.54 -10.43 4.81
C GLU A 32 11.92 -9.05 4.29
N VAL A 33 12.36 -8.18 5.19
CA VAL A 33 12.81 -6.83 4.86
C VAL A 33 14.21 -6.62 5.42
N LEU A 34 15.16 -6.40 4.53
CA LEU A 34 16.52 -5.98 4.90
C LEU A 34 16.51 -4.47 5.17
N LEU A 35 16.73 -4.11 6.41
CA LEU A 35 16.81 -2.70 6.84
C LEU A 35 18.16 -2.08 6.47
N ASN A 36 18.22 -0.77 6.42
CA ASN A 36 19.45 0.00 6.22
C ASN A 36 20.49 -0.18 7.34
N THR A 37 20.10 -0.78 8.46
CA THR A 37 21.00 -1.18 9.55
C THR A 37 21.71 -2.51 9.30
N GLY A 38 21.34 -3.24 8.23
CA GLY A 38 21.82 -4.60 7.95
C GLY A 38 21.01 -5.69 8.65
N GLU A 39 20.05 -5.34 9.51
CA GLU A 39 19.14 -6.28 10.14
C GLU A 39 18.04 -6.72 9.19
N THR A 40 17.68 -8.00 9.19
CA THR A 40 16.51 -8.52 8.47
C THR A 40 15.38 -8.78 9.45
N ILE A 41 14.21 -8.26 9.16
CA ILE A 41 13.00 -8.45 9.96
C ILE A 41 11.86 -9.02 9.11
N TRP A 42 10.90 -9.64 9.78
CA TRP A 42 9.63 -10.03 9.17
C TRP A 42 8.60 -8.91 9.30
N VAL A 43 7.93 -8.63 8.19
CA VAL A 43 6.88 -7.63 8.09
C VAL A 43 5.61 -8.32 7.60
N SER A 44 4.50 -8.12 8.30
CA SER A 44 3.18 -8.56 7.87
C SER A 44 2.50 -7.44 7.11
N LYS A 45 1.93 -7.77 5.95
CA LYS A 45 1.18 -6.82 5.11
C LYS A 45 -0.22 -7.35 4.86
N GLU A 46 -1.16 -6.41 4.75
CA GLU A 46 -2.54 -6.68 4.36
C GLU A 46 -2.95 -5.69 3.28
N LEU A 47 -3.55 -6.20 2.22
CA LEU A 47 -4.07 -5.42 1.12
C LEU A 47 -5.48 -5.89 0.76
N ARG A 48 -6.39 -4.94 0.63
CA ARG A 48 -7.75 -5.19 0.20
C ARG A 48 -7.88 -5.00 -1.30
N TYR A 49 -8.57 -5.91 -1.93
CA TYR A 49 -8.96 -5.85 -3.35
C TYR A 49 -10.47 -5.68 -3.45
N THR A 50 -10.89 -4.87 -4.40
CA THR A 50 -12.30 -4.66 -4.73
C THR A 50 -12.51 -4.98 -6.20
N ILE A 51 -13.62 -5.66 -6.53
CA ILE A 51 -14.00 -5.87 -7.93
C ILE A 51 -14.50 -4.56 -8.50
N LYS A 52 -13.86 -4.10 -9.55
CA LYS A 52 -14.23 -2.87 -10.27
C LYS A 52 -14.19 -3.13 -11.77
N GLY A 53 -15.02 -2.40 -12.52
CA GLY A 53 -14.88 -2.33 -13.98
C GLY A 53 -13.56 -1.69 -14.38
N GLN A 54 -12.93 -2.18 -15.44
CA GLN A 54 -11.70 -1.61 -15.93
C GLN A 54 -11.96 -0.25 -16.59
N PRO A 55 -11.01 0.70 -16.51
CA PRO A 55 -11.10 1.95 -17.25
C PRO A 55 -11.27 1.67 -18.75
N GLY A 56 -12.33 2.21 -19.36
CA GLY A 56 -12.65 2.00 -20.78
C GLY A 56 -13.51 0.76 -21.09
N ASN A 57 -13.65 -0.20 -20.18
CA ASN A 57 -14.56 -1.34 -20.30
C ASN A 57 -15.20 -1.70 -18.95
N PRO A 58 -16.30 -1.05 -18.54
CA PRO A 58 -16.95 -1.31 -17.25
C PRO A 58 -17.49 -2.72 -17.08
N ALA A 59 -17.70 -3.46 -18.19
CA ALA A 59 -18.16 -4.83 -18.15
C ALA A 59 -17.04 -5.85 -17.87
N ASP A 60 -15.79 -5.45 -18.04
CA ASP A 60 -14.60 -6.24 -17.74
C ASP A 60 -14.23 -6.07 -16.27
N LEU A 61 -14.76 -6.94 -15.43
CA LEU A 61 -14.58 -6.88 -13.99
C LEU A 61 -13.23 -7.49 -13.58
N ALA A 62 -12.44 -6.73 -12.85
CA ALA A 62 -11.17 -7.18 -12.31
C ALA A 62 -11.03 -6.89 -10.81
N TYR A 63 -10.25 -7.71 -10.12
CA TYR A 63 -9.79 -7.38 -8.78
C TYR A 63 -8.72 -6.30 -8.87
N LEU A 64 -9.05 -5.11 -8.41
CA LEU A 64 -8.10 -4.01 -8.30
C LEU A 64 -7.74 -3.79 -6.82
N PRO A 65 -6.45 -3.62 -6.49
CA PRO A 65 -6.05 -3.32 -5.13
C PRO A 65 -6.69 -2.00 -4.70
N ASP A 66 -7.25 -2.00 -3.50
CA ASP A 66 -7.63 -0.76 -2.83
C ASP A 66 -6.35 -0.01 -2.44
N HIS A 67 -6.49 1.30 -2.28
CA HIS A 67 -5.33 2.12 -1.92
C HIS A 67 -4.91 1.95 -0.46
N ALA A 68 -5.77 1.39 0.39
CA ALA A 68 -5.46 1.17 1.79
C ALA A 68 -4.56 -0.06 1.97
N GLU A 69 -3.41 0.13 2.60
CA GLU A 69 -2.44 -0.90 2.95
C GLU A 69 -2.18 -0.87 4.46
N ILE A 70 -2.15 -2.05 5.08
CA ILE A 70 -1.75 -2.19 6.47
C ILE A 70 -0.40 -2.89 6.49
N ILE A 71 0.56 -2.33 7.21
CA ILE A 71 1.86 -2.94 7.46
C ILE A 71 2.10 -3.02 8.96
N SER A 72 2.53 -4.19 9.45
CA SER A 72 2.82 -4.44 10.86
C SER A 72 4.15 -5.15 11.03
N PHE A 73 4.95 -4.71 11.98
CA PHE A 73 6.27 -5.28 12.28
C PHE A 73 6.71 -5.02 13.72
N LYS A 74 7.78 -5.69 14.12
CA LYS A 74 8.46 -5.44 15.41
C LYS A 74 9.87 -4.92 15.16
N TYR A 75 10.26 -3.90 15.91
CA TYR A 75 11.61 -3.36 15.91
C TYR A 75 11.97 -2.81 17.30
N GLY A 76 13.18 -3.07 17.78
CA GLY A 76 13.64 -2.59 19.09
C GLY A 76 12.73 -3.01 20.25
N GLY A 77 12.13 -4.22 20.18
CA GLY A 77 11.21 -4.74 21.20
C GLY A 77 9.80 -4.14 21.16
N LYS A 78 9.49 -3.24 20.22
CA LYS A 78 8.22 -2.54 20.07
C LYS A 78 7.49 -2.98 18.81
N SER A 79 6.16 -2.99 18.85
CA SER A 79 5.30 -3.25 17.69
C SER A 79 4.87 -1.95 17.05
N TYR A 80 4.87 -1.95 15.71
CA TYR A 80 4.46 -0.84 14.87
C TYR A 80 3.39 -1.30 13.90
N THR A 81 2.40 -0.45 13.65
CA THR A 81 1.37 -0.69 12.65
C THR A 81 1.10 0.62 11.90
N TYR A 82 1.26 0.59 10.59
CA TYR A 82 0.82 1.64 9.69
C TYR A 82 -0.46 1.19 8.99
N ASN A 83 -1.41 2.10 8.87
CA ASN A 83 -2.62 1.93 8.07
C ASN A 83 -2.84 3.22 7.26
N GLY A 84 -2.71 3.13 5.97
CA GLY A 84 -2.81 4.29 5.09
C GLY A 84 -2.93 3.91 3.63
N ASP A 85 -3.04 4.90 2.78
CA ASP A 85 -3.27 4.78 1.33
C ASP A 85 -2.03 5.02 0.47
N ALA A 86 -0.88 5.23 1.10
CA ALA A 86 0.36 5.46 0.38
C ALA A 86 0.99 4.15 -0.12
N SER A 87 1.56 4.16 -1.33
CA SER A 87 2.38 3.06 -1.84
C SER A 87 3.73 3.02 -1.15
N LEU A 88 3.84 2.15 -0.16
CA LEU A 88 5.05 2.01 0.64
C LEU A 88 6.17 1.35 -0.15
N LEU A 89 7.34 1.97 -0.17
CA LEU A 89 8.53 1.54 -0.91
C LEU A 89 9.65 1.05 -0.01
N VAL A 90 9.85 1.74 1.11
CA VAL A 90 10.98 1.50 2.01
C VAL A 90 10.52 1.49 3.46
N LEU A 91 10.98 0.50 4.20
CA LEU A 91 11.04 0.53 5.65
C LEU A 91 12.51 0.68 6.05
N ALA A 92 12.83 1.73 6.77
CA ALA A 92 14.19 2.03 7.21
C ALA A 92 14.20 2.48 8.68
N ILE A 93 15.39 2.50 9.26
CA ILE A 93 15.62 2.99 10.62
C ILE A 93 16.37 4.31 10.54
N SER A 94 15.81 5.34 11.16
CA SER A 94 16.39 6.67 11.23
C SER A 94 17.66 6.70 12.10
N PRO A 95 18.49 7.74 12.00
CA PRO A 95 19.61 7.97 12.92
C PRO A 95 19.18 8.01 14.40
N LEU A 96 17.92 8.38 14.68
CA LEU A 96 17.32 8.38 16.02
C LEU A 96 16.80 7.00 16.45
N LYS A 97 17.09 5.92 15.71
CA LYS A 97 16.66 4.56 15.98
C LYS A 97 15.13 4.35 15.94
N LEU A 98 14.42 5.19 15.22
CA LEU A 98 12.99 5.06 14.97
C LEU A 98 12.74 4.50 13.57
N PRO A 99 11.76 3.62 13.38
CA PRO A 99 11.38 3.19 12.05
C PRO A 99 10.75 4.34 11.26
N VAL A 100 11.00 4.34 9.97
CA VAL A 100 10.49 5.32 9.01
C VAL A 100 9.98 4.56 7.80
N LEU A 101 8.83 4.95 7.29
CA LEU A 101 8.31 4.44 6.03
C LEU A 101 8.44 5.52 4.96
N LEU A 102 8.91 5.12 3.78
CA LEU A 102 8.89 5.98 2.60
C LEU A 102 7.92 5.42 1.58
N ALA A 103 7.16 6.32 0.96
CA ALA A 103 6.20 5.99 -0.07
C ALA A 103 6.40 6.89 -1.29
N ALA A 104 5.96 6.42 -2.45
CA ALA A 104 5.74 7.31 -3.58
C ALA A 104 4.57 8.25 -3.27
N ALA A 105 4.73 9.53 -3.53
CA ALA A 105 3.66 10.52 -3.37
C ALA A 105 2.52 10.31 -4.37
N GLU A 106 2.75 9.49 -5.39
CA GLU A 106 1.77 9.12 -6.39
C GLU A 106 1.82 7.63 -6.72
N ASP A 107 0.68 7.03 -6.75
CA ASP A 107 0.46 5.81 -7.50
C ASP A 107 -0.90 5.90 -8.18
N GLY A 108 -0.87 6.42 -9.40
CA GLY A 108 -1.93 6.25 -10.37
C GLY A 108 -3.29 6.89 -10.09
N GLY A 109 -3.44 7.75 -9.12
CA GLY A 109 -4.74 8.32 -8.81
C GLY A 109 -4.74 9.84 -8.56
N TRP A 110 -5.75 10.52 -9.13
CA TRP A 110 -6.04 11.94 -8.85
C TRP A 110 -6.08 12.23 -7.34
N TYR A 111 -6.64 11.32 -6.55
CA TYR A 111 -6.79 11.45 -5.10
C TYR A 111 -5.44 11.59 -4.38
N ARG A 112 -4.47 10.72 -4.66
CA ARG A 112 -3.17 10.75 -3.97
C ARG A 112 -2.36 11.99 -4.30
N ARG A 113 -2.43 12.49 -5.53
CA ARG A 113 -1.79 13.75 -5.92
C ARG A 113 -2.25 14.92 -5.05
N HIS A 114 -3.54 14.96 -4.71
CA HIS A 114 -4.08 16.00 -3.85
C HIS A 114 -3.78 15.77 -2.37
N THR A 115 -3.79 14.51 -1.91
CA THR A 115 -3.47 14.19 -0.52
C THR A 115 -2.03 14.57 -0.19
N TYR A 116 -1.07 14.18 -1.03
CA TYR A 116 0.36 14.42 -0.79
C TYR A 116 0.95 15.60 -1.57
N LYS A 117 0.11 16.40 -2.24
CA LYS A 117 0.45 17.69 -2.88
C LYS A 117 1.63 17.65 -3.84
N CYS A 118 1.86 16.56 -4.55
CA CYS A 118 2.98 16.46 -5.48
C CYS A 118 4.29 17.02 -4.92
N VAL A 119 4.70 16.55 -3.75
CA VAL A 119 5.93 16.99 -3.10
C VAL A 119 7.16 16.76 -3.99
N ASN A 120 8.22 17.53 -3.78
CA ASN A 120 9.47 17.42 -4.49
C ASN A 120 10.64 17.31 -3.49
N PRO A 121 11.46 16.25 -3.54
CA PRO A 121 11.36 15.09 -4.42
C PRO A 121 10.07 14.27 -4.15
N TYR A 122 9.74 13.39 -5.09
CA TYR A 122 8.44 12.74 -5.20
C TYR A 122 8.20 11.59 -4.21
N TYR A 123 8.53 11.82 -2.96
CA TYR A 123 8.37 10.84 -1.90
C TYR A 123 7.76 11.47 -0.66
N VAL A 124 7.03 10.65 0.07
CA VAL A 124 6.47 10.99 1.37
C VAL A 124 7.15 10.12 2.43
N GLN A 125 7.55 10.75 3.52
CA GLN A 125 8.11 10.07 4.68
C GLN A 125 7.05 9.99 5.78
N PHE A 126 6.88 8.82 6.38
CA PHE A 126 6.03 8.63 7.54
C PHE A 126 6.87 8.32 8.76
N VAL A 127 6.55 8.99 9.86
CA VAL A 127 7.22 8.83 11.16
C VAL A 127 6.18 8.43 12.20
N PRO A 128 6.42 7.37 12.99
CA PRO A 128 5.46 6.92 13.99
C PRO A 128 5.47 7.81 15.21
N ASP A 129 4.34 7.89 15.87
CA ASP A 129 4.22 8.44 17.21
C ASP A 129 4.82 7.52 18.28
N ALA A 130 4.76 7.95 19.53
CA ALA A 130 5.24 7.17 20.67
C ALA A 130 4.51 5.83 20.85
N SER A 131 3.29 5.66 20.37
CA SER A 131 2.53 4.40 20.41
C SER A 131 2.94 3.41 19.33
N GLY A 132 3.53 3.88 18.22
CA GLY A 132 3.83 3.11 17.02
C GLY A 132 2.62 2.78 16.16
N LYS A 133 1.47 3.41 16.43
CA LYS A 133 0.20 3.14 15.73
C LYS A 133 -0.29 4.32 14.88
N GLN A 134 0.11 5.53 15.24
CA GLN A 134 -0.20 6.73 14.47
C GLN A 134 1.04 7.21 13.74
N TRP A 135 0.85 7.59 12.48
CA TRP A 135 1.94 8.01 11.62
C TRP A 135 1.62 9.38 11.04
N SER A 136 2.60 10.25 11.11
CA SER A 136 2.54 11.59 10.52
C SER A 136 3.56 11.71 9.40
N TRP A 137 3.33 12.62 8.46
CA TRP A 137 4.29 12.93 7.40
C TRP A 137 4.72 14.39 7.50
N PRO A 138 6.04 14.64 7.65
CA PRO A 138 6.60 15.98 7.51
C PRO A 138 6.52 16.45 6.05
N ASP A 139 6.56 17.75 5.84
CA ASP A 139 6.44 18.36 4.50
C ASP A 139 7.59 17.95 3.55
N ARG A 140 8.70 17.47 4.08
CA ARG A 140 9.86 17.03 3.31
C ARG A 140 10.45 15.77 3.89
N ILE A 141 11.00 14.93 3.01
CA ILE A 141 11.79 13.78 3.42
C ILE A 141 13.15 14.23 3.95
N GLU A 142 13.72 13.49 4.88
CA GLU A 142 15.03 13.77 5.45
C GLU A 142 16.16 13.34 4.52
N LEU A 143 17.27 14.08 4.48
CA LEU A 143 18.38 13.85 3.56
C LEU A 143 19.00 12.45 3.68
N TRP A 144 19.02 11.85 4.87
CA TRP A 144 19.57 10.52 5.09
C TRP A 144 18.77 9.41 4.37
N THR A 145 17.54 9.69 3.95
CA THR A 145 16.71 8.74 3.21
C THR A 145 17.10 8.61 1.74
N TYR A 146 17.86 9.58 1.23
CA TYR A 146 18.32 9.53 -0.15
C TYR A 146 19.26 8.33 -0.36
N ASN A 147 19.18 7.74 -1.51
CA ASN A 147 19.90 6.51 -1.87
C ASN A 147 19.55 5.25 -1.07
N LEU A 148 18.55 5.28 -0.19
CA LEU A 148 17.98 4.04 0.35
C LEU A 148 17.39 3.21 -0.80
N THR A 149 17.62 1.90 -0.72
CA THR A 149 17.05 0.97 -1.68
C THR A 149 15.67 0.54 -1.22
N THR A 150 14.73 0.47 -2.16
CA THR A 150 13.39 -0.05 -1.87
C THR A 150 13.50 -1.50 -1.38
N ASN A 151 12.71 -1.83 -0.35
CA ASN A 151 12.77 -3.11 0.32
C ASN A 151 11.40 -3.71 0.67
N LEU A 152 10.32 -3.00 0.35
CA LEU A 152 8.94 -3.47 0.53
C LEU A 152 8.36 -3.95 -0.79
N LEU A 153 7.62 -5.06 -0.77
CA LEU A 153 6.87 -5.52 -1.93
C LEU A 153 5.65 -4.66 -2.18
N VAL A 154 5.44 -4.30 -3.43
CA VAL A 154 4.21 -3.68 -3.91
C VAL A 154 3.47 -4.70 -4.76
N HIS A 155 2.39 -5.23 -4.22
CA HIS A 155 1.57 -6.21 -4.94
C HIS A 155 0.58 -5.51 -5.87
N ARG A 156 0.64 -5.87 -7.16
CA ARG A 156 -0.33 -5.48 -8.19
C ARG A 156 -1.03 -6.69 -8.82
N ASP A 157 -0.57 -7.89 -8.47
CA ASP A 157 -1.07 -9.13 -9.05
C ASP A 157 -2.48 -9.47 -8.56
N HIS A 158 -3.10 -10.40 -9.26
CA HIS A 158 -4.40 -10.92 -8.83
C HIS A 158 -4.30 -11.52 -7.43
N PRO A 159 -5.31 -11.33 -6.56
CA PRO A 159 -5.25 -11.76 -5.17
C PRO A 159 -5.03 -13.27 -4.95
N SER A 160 -5.24 -14.12 -5.99
CA SER A 160 -4.92 -15.55 -5.91
C SER A 160 -3.42 -15.84 -6.03
N ASP A 161 -2.64 -14.92 -6.58
CA ASP A 161 -1.24 -15.13 -6.92
C ASP A 161 -0.31 -14.66 -5.80
N VAL A 162 -0.89 -14.03 -4.77
CA VAL A 162 -0.15 -13.59 -3.59
C VAL A 162 0.24 -14.79 -2.73
N LYS A 163 1.53 -15.01 -2.57
CA LYS A 163 2.06 -16.01 -1.64
C LYS A 163 1.81 -15.56 -0.20
N LYS A 164 1.71 -16.52 0.72
CA LYS A 164 1.61 -16.21 2.15
C LYS A 164 2.90 -15.66 2.75
N ARG A 165 4.04 -15.95 2.13
CA ARG A 165 5.35 -15.59 2.65
C ARG A 165 6.35 -15.37 1.52
N TYR A 166 7.18 -14.31 1.65
CA TYR A 166 8.23 -13.96 0.71
C TYR A 166 9.55 -13.78 1.46
N THR A 167 10.54 -14.58 1.11
CA THR A 167 11.93 -14.39 1.55
C THR A 167 12.62 -13.34 0.68
N MET A 168 13.80 -12.87 1.10
CA MET A 168 14.64 -12.02 0.25
C MET A 168 14.97 -12.70 -1.08
N ALA A 169 15.18 -14.03 -1.08
CA ALA A 169 15.41 -14.80 -2.30
C ALA A 169 14.18 -14.83 -3.22
N ASP A 170 12.99 -15.03 -2.67
CA ASP A 170 11.74 -14.96 -3.44
C ASP A 170 11.58 -13.59 -4.10
N LYS A 171 11.82 -12.53 -3.35
CA LYS A 171 11.76 -11.14 -3.85
C LYS A 171 12.72 -10.92 -5.01
N ALA A 172 13.97 -11.41 -4.90
CA ALA A 172 14.98 -11.29 -5.95
C ALA A 172 14.60 -12.07 -7.21
N MET A 173 13.98 -13.24 -7.09
CA MET A 173 13.59 -14.08 -8.23
C MET A 173 12.37 -13.54 -8.99
N GLN A 174 11.43 -12.97 -8.30
CA GLN A 174 10.17 -12.53 -8.92
C GLN A 174 10.30 -11.26 -9.77
N GLY A 175 11.48 -10.66 -9.84
CA GLY A 175 11.74 -9.49 -10.68
C GLY A 175 10.93 -8.26 -10.28
N PHE A 176 10.22 -8.29 -9.15
CA PHE A 176 9.53 -7.13 -8.58
C PHE A 176 10.46 -5.93 -8.47
N TRP A 177 11.72 -6.19 -8.38
CA TRP A 177 12.79 -5.22 -8.32
C TRP A 177 13.21 -4.65 -9.69
N ARG A 178 12.60 -5.04 -10.78
CA ARG A 178 13.12 -4.77 -12.13
C ARG A 178 12.16 -4.08 -13.09
N ASP A 179 10.99 -3.67 -12.67
CA ASP A 179 10.12 -2.94 -13.56
C ASP A 179 10.51 -1.45 -13.59
N PRO A 180 11.19 -0.97 -14.63
CA PRO A 180 11.60 0.42 -14.75
C PRO A 180 10.42 1.40 -14.76
N ARG A 181 9.20 0.91 -14.99
CA ARG A 181 7.99 1.75 -14.96
C ARG A 181 7.49 2.02 -13.56
N THR A 182 7.94 1.25 -12.58
CA THR A 182 7.45 1.31 -11.22
C THR A 182 8.47 1.89 -10.29
N MET A 183 9.51 2.44 -10.53
CA MET A 183 10.49 3.08 -9.63
C MET A 183 10.94 2.24 -8.41
N TYR A 184 10.46 1.01 -8.31
CA TYR A 184 10.46 0.24 -7.07
C TYR A 184 11.79 -0.45 -6.75
N PHE A 185 12.77 -0.35 -7.62
CA PHE A 185 14.06 -1.02 -7.43
C PHE A 185 15.22 -0.09 -7.45
N GLN A 186 14.88 1.14 -7.46
CA GLN A 186 15.88 2.17 -7.50
C GLN A 186 16.09 2.71 -6.10
N LYS A 187 17.21 3.28 -5.91
CA LYS A 187 17.49 4.11 -4.77
C LYS A 187 16.51 5.28 -4.75
N ILE A 188 16.12 5.71 -3.58
CA ILE A 188 15.36 6.95 -3.41
C ILE A 188 16.16 8.07 -4.05
N ASP A 189 15.64 8.59 -5.16
CA ASP A 189 16.34 9.59 -5.98
C ASP A 189 15.89 11.00 -5.59
N PRO A 190 16.81 11.83 -5.05
CA PRO A 190 16.47 13.20 -4.66
C PRO A 190 16.08 14.11 -5.84
N LEU A 191 16.37 13.70 -7.06
CA LEU A 191 16.08 14.49 -8.26
C LEU A 191 14.81 14.01 -8.98
N PHE A 192 14.21 12.93 -8.51
CA PHE A 192 13.03 12.38 -9.18
C PHE A 192 11.81 13.29 -9.03
N ILE A 193 11.25 13.66 -10.17
CA ILE A 193 9.99 14.42 -10.29
C ILE A 193 9.07 13.62 -11.19
N SER A 194 7.90 13.24 -10.68
CA SER A 194 6.91 12.53 -11.48
C SER A 194 6.42 13.38 -12.67
N ASP A 195 6.25 12.74 -13.82
CA ASP A 195 5.71 13.40 -15.01
C ASP A 195 4.31 13.95 -14.80
N THR A 196 3.51 13.28 -13.98
CA THR A 196 2.16 13.70 -13.65
C THR A 196 2.11 14.92 -12.75
N CYS A 197 3.18 15.21 -12.01
CA CYS A 197 3.33 16.41 -11.19
C CYS A 197 4.04 17.55 -11.93
N LYS A 198 4.58 17.30 -13.11
CA LYS A 198 5.14 18.36 -13.96
C LYS A 198 4.03 19.29 -14.42
N GLY A 199 4.05 20.53 -13.97
CA GLY A 199 3.05 21.54 -14.31
C GLY A 199 2.03 21.84 -13.21
N MET A 200 2.00 21.12 -12.11
CA MET A 200 1.33 21.51 -10.89
C MET A 200 2.25 22.45 -10.10
N LYS A 201 2.08 23.74 -10.30
CA LYS A 201 2.71 24.82 -9.49
C LYS A 201 1.66 25.49 -8.64
#